data_16b94ca0393e5d1d28ed6bad373884f8
#
_entry.id   16b94ca0393e5d1d28ed6bad373884f8
#
_cell.length_a   1.000
_cell.length_b   1.000
_cell.length_c   1.000
_cell.angle_alpha   90.00
_cell.angle_beta   90.00
_cell.angle_gamma   90.00
#
_symmetry.space_group_name_H-M   'P 1'
#
loop_
_entity.id
_entity.type
_entity.pdbx_description
1 polymer ?
#
loop_
_entity_poly.entity_id
_entity_poly.type
_entity_poly.pdbx_seq_one_letter_code
_entity_poly.pdbx_strand_id
1 'polypeptide(L)'
;PHGAYGIIVDVKVFTPENSDELQPGVREVVRCYIAQKRKISVGDKMAGRHGNKGVVSRILPQEDMPYLPDGTPLDIVLNPLGVPSRMNIGQVLEVNLGYAAKACGIKVMTPVFDSARENDIGDTFDTAREMWHGENAPAYPTKLPKIMGEKGHIIDFSKIELDRDGKTTVYDGR
;
A
#
# COMPACT_ATOMS: atom_id res chain seq x y z
N PRO A 1 -18.48 -24.43 5.71
CA PRO A 1 -19.86 -24.06 5.91
C PRO A 1 -20.56 -23.74 4.57
N HIS A 2 -21.87 -23.83 4.50
CA HIS A 2 -22.63 -23.51 3.31
C HIS A 2 -22.35 -22.08 2.83
N GLY A 3 -22.15 -21.89 1.51
CA GLY A 3 -21.83 -20.60 0.91
C GLY A 3 -20.38 -20.18 0.99
N ALA A 4 -19.51 -20.91 1.70
CA ALA A 4 -18.08 -20.69 1.70
C ALA A 4 -17.40 -21.53 0.61
N TYR A 5 -16.40 -20.95 -0.04
CA TYR A 5 -15.58 -21.62 -1.04
C TYR A 5 -14.13 -21.13 -0.94
N GLY A 6 -13.21 -21.95 -1.43
CA GLY A 6 -11.80 -21.59 -1.46
C GLY A 6 -10.96 -22.68 -2.10
N ILE A 7 -9.65 -22.45 -2.17
CA ILE A 7 -8.67 -23.39 -2.72
C ILE A 7 -7.90 -24.00 -1.55
N ILE A 8 -7.84 -25.31 -1.48
CA ILE A 8 -7.04 -26.02 -0.49
C ILE A 8 -5.57 -25.84 -0.85
N VAL A 9 -4.77 -25.25 0.04
CA VAL A 9 -3.33 -25.00 -0.14
C VAL A 9 -2.49 -26.05 0.58
N ASP A 10 -2.98 -26.58 1.69
CA ASP A 10 -2.28 -27.59 2.48
C ASP A 10 -3.27 -28.42 3.30
N VAL A 11 -2.91 -29.67 3.60
CA VAL A 11 -3.67 -30.58 4.45
C VAL A 11 -2.72 -31.25 5.42
N LYS A 12 -3.06 -31.17 6.71
CA LYS A 12 -2.34 -31.89 7.77
C LYS A 12 -3.27 -32.87 8.48
N VAL A 13 -2.80 -34.09 8.60
CA VAL A 13 -3.51 -35.18 9.29
C VAL A 13 -2.80 -35.45 10.62
N PHE A 14 -3.54 -35.39 11.72
CA PHE A 14 -3.08 -35.69 13.06
C PHE A 14 -3.74 -36.99 13.54
N THR A 15 -2.91 -37.95 13.91
CA THR A 15 -3.32 -39.21 14.53
C THR A 15 -2.68 -39.32 15.90
N PRO A 16 -3.16 -40.21 16.82
CA PRO A 16 -2.52 -40.43 18.13
C PRO A 16 -1.04 -40.79 18.05
N GLU A 17 -0.59 -41.32 16.91
CA GLU A 17 0.80 -41.66 16.68
C GLU A 17 1.69 -40.45 16.33
N ASN A 18 1.09 -39.40 15.79
CA ASN A 18 1.79 -38.21 15.26
C ASN A 18 1.60 -36.96 16.14
N SER A 19 0.71 -36.99 17.11
CA SER A 19 0.39 -35.82 17.93
C SER A 19 -0.12 -36.22 19.32
N ASP A 20 0.49 -35.62 20.34
CA ASP A 20 0.08 -35.80 21.76
C ASP A 20 -1.12 -34.90 22.16
N GLU A 21 -1.62 -34.04 21.26
CA GLU A 21 -2.62 -33.01 21.55
C GLU A 21 -4.05 -33.37 21.14
N LEU A 22 -4.34 -34.62 20.81
CA LEU A 22 -5.69 -35.04 20.45
C LEU A 22 -6.60 -35.14 21.69
N GLN A 23 -7.82 -34.64 21.55
CA GLN A 23 -8.83 -34.76 22.61
C GLN A 23 -9.21 -36.23 22.83
N PRO A 24 -9.53 -36.63 24.10
CA PRO A 24 -9.98 -38.00 24.36
C PRO A 24 -11.15 -38.41 23.49
N GLY A 25 -11.03 -39.57 22.83
CA GLY A 25 -12.07 -40.11 21.95
C GLY A 25 -11.96 -39.70 20.47
N VAL A 26 -11.04 -38.79 20.14
CA VAL A 26 -10.77 -38.41 18.72
C VAL A 26 -9.71 -39.34 18.18
N ARG A 27 -10.00 -39.97 17.03
CA ARG A 27 -9.07 -40.88 16.34
C ARG A 27 -8.20 -40.17 15.32
N GLU A 28 -8.74 -39.16 14.68
CA GLU A 28 -8.07 -38.44 13.61
C GLU A 28 -8.61 -37.02 13.50
N VAL A 29 -7.71 -36.07 13.29
CA VAL A 29 -8.04 -34.66 12.98
C VAL A 29 -7.41 -34.29 11.66
N VAL A 30 -8.21 -33.86 10.70
CA VAL A 30 -7.75 -33.34 9.42
C VAL A 30 -7.86 -31.82 9.43
N ARG A 31 -6.73 -31.14 9.31
CA ARG A 31 -6.65 -29.67 9.21
C ARG A 31 -6.41 -29.26 7.76
N CYS A 32 -7.43 -28.70 7.15
CA CYS A 32 -7.33 -28.14 5.80
C CYS A 32 -7.05 -26.66 5.84
N TYR A 33 -6.01 -26.21 5.16
CA TYR A 33 -5.69 -24.80 4.96
C TYR A 33 -6.31 -24.35 3.65
N ILE A 34 -7.22 -23.38 3.74
CA ILE A 34 -8.02 -22.92 2.60
C ILE A 34 -7.70 -21.46 2.33
N ALA A 35 -7.27 -21.15 1.10
CA ALA A 35 -7.10 -19.79 0.64
C ALA A 35 -8.40 -19.26 0.04
N GLN A 36 -8.81 -18.09 0.50
CA GLN A 36 -9.95 -17.34 -0.04
C GLN A 36 -9.51 -15.95 -0.48
N LYS A 37 -10.05 -15.48 -1.60
CA LYS A 37 -9.87 -14.10 -2.04
C LYS A 37 -11.06 -13.28 -1.59
N ARG A 38 -10.88 -12.54 -0.49
CA ARG A 38 -11.89 -11.61 0.02
C ARG A 38 -11.73 -10.24 -0.65
N LYS A 39 -12.85 -9.63 -1.02
CA LYS A 39 -12.91 -8.25 -1.49
C LYS A 39 -13.28 -7.33 -0.35
N ILE A 40 -12.73 -6.10 -0.36
CA ILE A 40 -13.12 -5.05 0.58
C ILE A 40 -14.57 -4.65 0.30
N SER A 41 -15.35 -4.43 1.36
CA SER A 41 -16.71 -3.95 1.31
C SER A 41 -16.90 -2.74 2.20
N VAL A 42 -17.97 -1.98 1.96
CA VAL A 42 -18.38 -0.87 2.83
C VAL A 42 -18.67 -1.43 4.23
N GLY A 43 -18.13 -0.76 5.25
CA GLY A 43 -18.20 -1.21 6.64
C GLY A 43 -16.99 -2.00 7.12
N ASP A 44 -16.10 -2.43 6.22
CA ASP A 44 -14.88 -3.12 6.62
C ASP A 44 -13.91 -2.15 7.33
N LYS A 45 -13.23 -2.67 8.35
CA LYS A 45 -12.26 -1.93 9.13
C LYS A 45 -10.87 -2.07 8.52
N MET A 46 -10.22 -0.93 8.28
CA MET A 46 -8.84 -0.85 7.80
C MET A 46 -7.98 -0.08 8.78
N ALA A 47 -6.70 -0.39 8.83
CA ALA A 47 -5.72 0.30 9.66
C ALA A 47 -4.35 0.34 8.99
N GLY A 48 -3.58 1.37 9.33
CA GLY A 48 -2.16 1.47 8.99
C GLY A 48 -1.26 1.06 10.15
N ARG A 49 0.03 1.36 10.02
CA ARG A 49 1.07 1.03 11.01
C ARG A 49 1.21 2.04 12.15
N HIS A 50 0.49 3.14 12.11
CA HIS A 50 0.63 4.27 13.03
C HIS A 50 -0.57 4.46 13.96
N GLY A 51 -1.29 3.38 14.27
CA GLY A 51 -2.50 3.47 15.08
C GLY A 51 -3.68 4.17 14.40
N ASN A 52 -3.56 4.49 13.14
CA ASN A 52 -4.61 5.05 12.30
C ASN A 52 -5.56 3.94 11.86
N LYS A 53 -6.82 4.07 12.24
CA LYS A 53 -7.88 3.11 11.92
C LYS A 53 -9.08 3.84 11.33
N GLY A 54 -9.76 3.17 10.43
CA GLY A 54 -10.95 3.69 9.79
C GLY A 54 -11.87 2.59 9.30
N VAL A 55 -13.07 2.98 8.93
CA VAL A 55 -14.07 2.09 8.34
C VAL A 55 -14.30 2.55 6.90
N VAL A 56 -14.34 1.62 5.98
CA VAL A 56 -14.64 1.92 4.57
C VAL A 56 -16.06 2.45 4.46
N SER A 57 -16.18 3.72 4.12
CA SER A 57 -17.46 4.40 3.99
C SER A 57 -18.01 4.32 2.57
N ARG A 58 -17.14 4.25 1.57
CA ARG A 58 -17.50 4.31 0.16
C ARG A 58 -16.52 3.52 -0.69
N ILE A 59 -17.04 2.82 -1.69
CA ILE A 59 -16.24 2.21 -2.75
C ILE A 59 -16.73 2.83 -4.05
N LEU A 60 -15.81 3.48 -4.75
CA LEU A 60 -16.09 4.14 -6.03
C LEU A 60 -15.54 3.32 -7.19
N PRO A 61 -16.18 3.37 -8.37
CA PRO A 61 -15.56 2.92 -9.60
C PRO A 61 -14.25 3.64 -9.84
N GLN A 62 -13.34 3.04 -10.60
CA GLN A 62 -12.02 3.61 -10.88
C GLN A 62 -12.12 4.97 -11.59
N GLU A 63 -13.11 5.14 -12.45
CA GLU A 63 -13.36 6.36 -13.23
C GLU A 63 -13.78 7.55 -12.34
N ASP A 64 -14.45 7.27 -11.22
CA ASP A 64 -14.93 8.29 -10.26
C ASP A 64 -13.90 8.62 -9.17
N MET A 65 -12.79 7.87 -9.10
CA MET A 65 -11.72 8.14 -8.13
C MET A 65 -10.91 9.36 -8.55
N PRO A 66 -10.45 10.19 -7.59
CA PRO A 66 -9.48 11.23 -7.88
C PRO A 66 -8.22 10.65 -8.52
N TYR A 67 -7.60 11.36 -9.42
CA TYR A 67 -6.44 10.89 -10.18
C TYR A 67 -5.31 11.92 -10.25
N LEU A 68 -4.10 11.42 -10.43
CA LEU A 68 -2.88 12.19 -10.60
C LEU A 68 -2.79 12.80 -12.01
N PRO A 69 -1.91 13.78 -12.26
CA PRO A 69 -1.77 14.41 -13.60
C PRO A 69 -1.41 13.46 -14.74
N ASP A 70 -0.86 12.29 -14.43
CA ASP A 70 -0.57 11.23 -15.42
C ASP A 70 -1.78 10.34 -15.74
N GLY A 71 -2.92 10.56 -15.07
CA GLY A 71 -4.14 9.76 -15.18
C GLY A 71 -4.20 8.56 -14.23
N THR A 72 -3.23 8.37 -13.34
CA THR A 72 -3.24 7.28 -12.35
C THR A 72 -4.29 7.56 -11.27
N PRO A 73 -5.31 6.70 -11.08
CA PRO A 73 -6.29 6.90 -10.02
C PRO A 73 -5.70 6.58 -8.65
N LEU A 74 -6.16 7.30 -7.63
CA LEU A 74 -5.81 7.00 -6.24
C LEU A 74 -6.48 5.70 -5.79
N ASP A 75 -5.78 4.92 -4.98
CA ASP A 75 -6.30 3.67 -4.45
C ASP A 75 -7.16 3.87 -3.20
N ILE A 76 -6.82 4.88 -2.39
CA ILE A 76 -7.52 5.22 -1.15
C ILE A 76 -7.47 6.72 -0.88
N VAL A 77 -8.56 7.26 -0.35
CA VAL A 77 -8.64 8.64 0.15
C VAL A 77 -9.02 8.58 1.62
N LEU A 78 -8.23 9.24 2.45
CA LEU A 78 -8.39 9.25 3.91
C LEU A 78 -8.79 10.63 4.41
N ASN A 79 -9.62 10.67 5.45
CA ASN A 79 -10.01 11.92 6.09
C ASN A 79 -8.83 12.49 6.92
N PRO A 80 -8.30 13.67 6.58
CA PRO A 80 -7.17 14.25 7.28
C PRO A 80 -7.49 14.69 8.72
N LEU A 81 -8.75 14.89 9.07
CA LEU A 81 -9.16 15.27 10.43
C LEU A 81 -8.81 14.20 11.49
N GLY A 82 -8.56 12.97 11.06
CA GLY A 82 -8.11 11.89 11.95
C GLY A 82 -6.67 12.01 12.41
N VAL A 83 -5.86 12.93 11.86
CA VAL A 83 -4.43 13.05 12.13
C VAL A 83 -4.11 14.00 13.28
N PRO A 84 -4.57 15.29 13.29
CA PRO A 84 -4.10 16.27 14.24
C PRO A 84 -4.38 15.92 15.70
N SER A 85 -5.60 15.49 16.00
CA SER A 85 -6.02 15.15 17.36
C SER A 85 -5.34 13.91 17.93
N ARG A 86 -4.88 13.01 17.07
CA ARG A 86 -4.24 11.73 17.46
C ARG A 86 -2.73 11.79 17.50
N MET A 87 -2.13 12.89 17.06
CA MET A 87 -0.68 13.12 17.09
C MET A 87 0.16 12.01 16.46
N ASN A 88 -0.36 11.30 15.46
CA ASN A 88 0.31 10.24 14.73
C ASN A 88 0.82 10.72 13.37
N ILE A 89 1.63 11.77 13.38
CA ILE A 89 2.19 12.40 12.18
C ILE A 89 3.06 11.43 11.34
N GLY A 90 3.57 10.37 11.96
CA GLY A 90 4.36 9.35 11.28
C GLY A 90 3.68 8.74 10.06
N GLN A 91 2.34 8.68 10.03
CA GLN A 91 1.60 8.21 8.85
C GLN A 91 1.77 9.15 7.64
N VAL A 92 1.87 10.46 7.87
CA VAL A 92 2.10 11.45 6.81
C VAL A 92 3.53 11.34 6.30
N LEU A 93 4.50 11.23 7.19
CA LEU A 93 5.92 11.03 6.84
C LEU A 93 6.12 9.72 6.06
N GLU A 94 5.43 8.65 6.45
CA GLU A 94 5.45 7.37 5.72
C GLU A 94 4.93 7.52 4.28
N VAL A 95 3.82 8.22 4.09
CA VAL A 95 3.26 8.45 2.75
C VAL A 95 4.20 9.29 1.91
N ASN A 96 4.77 10.36 2.46
CA ASN A 96 5.70 11.23 1.75
C ASN A 96 6.96 10.46 1.33
N LEU A 97 7.60 9.75 2.27
CA LEU A 97 8.78 8.95 1.95
C LEU A 97 8.47 7.84 0.94
N GLY A 98 7.33 7.17 1.09
CA GLY A 98 6.88 6.14 0.16
C GLY A 98 6.62 6.68 -1.25
N TYR A 99 6.08 7.89 -1.35
CA TYR A 99 5.87 8.57 -2.63
C TYR A 99 7.19 8.90 -3.33
N ALA A 100 8.13 9.53 -2.62
CA ALA A 100 9.46 9.83 -3.14
C ALA A 100 10.23 8.54 -3.51
N ALA A 101 10.21 7.53 -2.66
CA ALA A 101 10.85 6.24 -2.92
C ALA A 101 10.26 5.54 -4.16
N LYS A 102 8.94 5.64 -4.35
CA LYS A 102 8.27 5.10 -5.54
C LYS A 102 8.72 5.82 -6.80
N ALA A 103 8.87 7.15 -6.76
CA ALA A 103 9.39 7.92 -7.88
C ALA A 103 10.85 7.55 -8.21
N CYS A 104 11.68 7.25 -7.21
CA CYS A 104 13.04 6.77 -7.39
C CYS A 104 13.14 5.28 -7.79
N GLY A 105 12.04 4.53 -7.71
CA GLY A 105 12.04 3.08 -7.98
C GLY A 105 12.74 2.24 -6.91
N ILE A 106 12.88 2.74 -5.69
CA ILE A 106 13.54 2.10 -4.56
C ILE A 106 12.56 1.67 -3.48
N LYS A 107 12.98 0.74 -2.63
CA LYS A 107 12.30 0.40 -1.39
C LYS A 107 13.11 0.90 -0.20
N VAL A 108 12.44 1.58 0.72
CA VAL A 108 13.06 2.14 1.93
C VAL A 108 12.62 1.30 3.14
N MET A 109 13.59 1.01 3.99
CA MET A 109 13.37 0.37 5.28
C MET A 109 13.91 1.28 6.37
N THR A 110 13.06 1.63 7.34
CA THR A 110 13.40 2.52 8.45
C THR A 110 13.28 1.77 9.77
N PRO A 111 14.39 1.27 10.35
CA PRO A 111 14.40 0.66 11.67
C PRO A 111 13.98 1.63 12.77
N VAL A 112 13.50 1.11 13.91
CA VAL A 112 12.90 1.91 15.00
C VAL A 112 13.85 2.98 15.54
N PHE A 113 15.14 2.70 15.64
CA PHE A 113 16.13 3.64 16.18
C PHE A 113 17.01 4.33 15.11
N ASP A 114 16.76 4.04 13.84
CA ASP A 114 17.45 4.63 12.69
C ASP A 114 16.38 5.00 11.64
N SER A 115 15.48 5.88 12.04
CA SER A 115 14.38 6.35 11.20
C SER A 115 14.79 7.51 10.29
N ALA A 116 14.12 7.64 9.16
CA ALA A 116 14.26 8.79 8.28
C ALA A 116 13.80 10.09 8.96
N ARG A 117 14.59 11.14 8.84
CA ARG A 117 14.24 12.48 9.27
C ARG A 117 13.52 13.24 8.18
N GLU A 118 12.88 14.34 8.52
CA GLU A 118 12.19 15.21 7.55
C GLU A 118 13.11 15.68 6.42
N ASN A 119 14.38 16.01 6.76
CA ASN A 119 15.38 16.39 5.75
C ASN A 119 15.69 15.24 4.80
N ASP A 120 15.82 14.00 5.28
CA ASP A 120 16.12 12.82 4.45
C ASP A 120 14.97 12.57 3.45
N ILE A 121 13.74 12.83 3.87
CA ILE A 121 12.55 12.74 3.00
C ILE A 121 12.63 13.83 1.92
N GLY A 122 12.93 15.07 2.30
CA GLY A 122 13.10 16.18 1.37
C GLY A 122 14.21 15.93 0.35
N ASP A 123 15.35 15.42 0.78
CA ASP A 123 16.49 15.09 -0.08
C ASP A 123 16.15 13.94 -1.05
N THR A 124 15.29 13.00 -0.62
CA THR A 124 14.78 11.95 -1.51
C THR A 124 13.86 12.52 -2.59
N PHE A 125 13.02 13.52 -2.26
CA PHE A 125 12.23 14.25 -3.26
C PHE A 125 13.09 15.03 -4.24
N ASP A 126 14.13 15.72 -3.76
CA ASP A 126 15.06 16.45 -4.62
C ASP A 126 15.76 15.49 -5.59
N THR A 127 16.18 14.33 -5.13
CA THR A 127 16.77 13.27 -5.98
C THR A 127 15.75 12.77 -7.03
N ALA A 128 14.51 12.52 -6.62
CA ALA A 128 13.46 12.11 -7.54
C ALA A 128 13.17 13.19 -8.59
N ARG A 129 13.12 14.46 -8.16
CA ARG A 129 12.91 15.60 -9.06
C ARG A 129 14.04 15.76 -10.07
N GLU A 130 15.30 15.64 -9.63
CA GLU A 130 16.45 15.65 -10.57
C GLU A 130 16.36 14.51 -11.58
N MET A 131 15.95 13.32 -11.14
CA MET A 131 15.82 12.15 -12.00
C MET A 131 14.74 12.35 -13.09
N TRP A 132 13.61 12.95 -12.76
CA TRP A 132 12.44 13.05 -13.66
C TRP A 132 12.33 14.41 -14.39
N HIS A 133 12.78 15.50 -13.77
CA HIS A 133 12.62 16.88 -14.24
C HIS A 133 13.95 17.65 -14.37
N GLY A 134 15.10 17.03 -14.07
CA GLY A 134 16.41 17.68 -14.20
C GLY A 134 16.77 18.00 -15.65
N GLU A 135 17.67 18.96 -15.86
CA GLU A 135 18.13 19.37 -17.21
C GLU A 135 18.73 18.21 -18.02
N ASN A 136 19.29 17.22 -17.33
CA ASN A 136 19.87 16.01 -17.92
C ASN A 136 18.97 14.77 -17.76
N ALA A 137 17.68 14.97 -17.43
CA ALA A 137 16.74 13.86 -17.26
C ALA A 137 16.64 13.09 -18.59
N PRO A 138 16.83 11.77 -18.57
CA PRO A 138 16.73 10.96 -19.77
C PRO A 138 15.28 10.98 -20.26
N ALA A 139 15.12 11.05 -21.60
CA ALA A 139 13.77 11.02 -22.20
C ALA A 139 13.01 9.74 -21.79
N TYR A 140 11.85 9.92 -21.20
CA TYR A 140 10.92 8.82 -20.90
C TYR A 140 10.48 8.14 -22.23
N PRO A 141 10.44 6.79 -22.33
CA PRO A 141 10.53 5.77 -21.28
C PRO A 141 11.87 4.97 -21.25
N THR A 142 12.92 5.40 -21.91
CA THR A 142 14.04 4.51 -22.29
C THR A 142 15.07 4.23 -21.21
N LYS A 143 15.25 5.11 -20.21
CA LYS A 143 16.30 4.96 -19.18
C LYS A 143 15.79 5.14 -17.74
N LEU A 144 14.54 5.55 -17.55
CA LEU A 144 13.94 5.71 -16.23
C LEU A 144 13.34 4.40 -15.71
N PRO A 145 13.27 4.19 -14.39
CA PRO A 145 12.67 2.99 -13.85
C PRO A 145 11.20 2.88 -14.28
N LYS A 146 10.82 1.70 -14.78
CA LYS A 146 9.41 1.41 -15.06
C LYS A 146 8.69 1.17 -13.75
N ILE A 147 8.00 2.18 -13.26
CA ILE A 147 7.25 2.10 -12.01
C ILE A 147 5.85 1.62 -12.33
N MET A 148 5.58 0.38 -11.95
CA MET A 148 4.27 -0.23 -12.18
C MET A 148 3.33 0.11 -11.02
N GLY A 149 2.15 0.64 -11.35
CA GLY A 149 1.03 0.69 -10.43
C GLY A 149 0.46 -0.71 -10.15
N GLU A 150 -0.35 -0.83 -9.13
CA GLU A 150 -0.92 -2.13 -8.69
C GLU A 150 -1.75 -2.84 -9.78
N LYS A 151 -2.31 -2.10 -10.72
CA LYS A 151 -3.12 -2.63 -11.85
C LYS A 151 -2.31 -2.83 -13.15
N GLY A 152 -0.98 -2.79 -13.06
CA GLY A 152 -0.10 -3.06 -14.20
C GLY A 152 0.09 -1.90 -15.17
N HIS A 153 -0.48 -0.71 -14.91
CA HIS A 153 -0.17 0.50 -15.68
C HIS A 153 1.17 1.09 -15.24
N ILE A 154 1.84 1.77 -16.13
CA ILE A 154 3.11 2.46 -15.83
C ILE A 154 2.79 3.86 -15.35
N ILE A 155 3.30 4.23 -14.17
CA ILE A 155 3.16 5.58 -13.61
C ILE A 155 4.23 6.48 -14.25
N ASP A 156 3.78 7.58 -14.83
CA ASP A 156 4.63 8.56 -15.50
C ASP A 156 4.90 9.78 -14.60
N PHE A 157 5.94 9.71 -13.82
CA PHE A 157 6.33 10.79 -12.91
C PHE A 157 6.84 12.05 -13.63
N SER A 158 7.09 12.00 -14.95
CA SER A 158 7.43 13.21 -15.70
C SER A 158 6.30 14.23 -15.77
N LYS A 159 5.07 13.79 -15.55
CA LYS A 159 3.85 14.63 -15.55
C LYS A 159 3.39 14.99 -14.13
N ILE A 160 4.00 14.41 -13.12
CA ILE A 160 3.59 14.56 -11.72
C ILE A 160 4.57 15.49 -11.02
N GLU A 161 4.04 16.46 -10.28
CA GLU A 161 4.86 17.36 -9.47
C GLU A 161 5.49 16.58 -8.30
N LEU A 162 6.81 16.72 -8.16
CA LEU A 162 7.62 16.15 -7.09
C LEU A 162 8.13 17.28 -6.21
N ASP A 163 7.23 17.89 -5.45
CA ASP A 163 7.58 18.98 -4.54
C ASP A 163 8.20 18.42 -3.27
N ARG A 164 9.18 19.14 -2.70
CA ARG A 164 9.88 18.76 -1.47
C ARG A 164 8.93 18.55 -0.29
N ASP A 165 7.80 19.25 -0.30
CA ASP A 165 6.74 19.12 0.70
C ASP A 165 5.86 17.87 0.52
N GLY A 166 6.10 17.07 -0.51
CA GLY A 166 5.30 15.88 -0.83
C GLY A 166 3.89 16.18 -1.32
N LYS A 167 3.65 17.42 -1.74
CA LYS A 167 2.36 17.84 -2.32
C LYS A 167 2.33 17.51 -3.81
N THR A 168 1.16 17.20 -4.31
CA THR A 168 0.91 17.02 -5.74
C THR A 168 -0.51 17.43 -6.08
N THR A 169 -0.73 17.83 -7.32
CA THR A 169 -2.06 18.14 -7.83
C THR A 169 -2.85 16.85 -8.06
N VAL A 170 -4.11 16.86 -7.66
CA VAL A 170 -5.04 15.75 -7.85
C VAL A 170 -6.30 16.30 -8.51
N TYR A 171 -6.79 15.61 -9.51
CA TYR A 171 -8.00 15.97 -10.24
C TYR A 171 -9.18 15.15 -9.74
N ASP A 172 -10.37 15.74 -9.73
CA ASP A 172 -11.61 15.05 -9.41
C ASP A 172 -12.00 14.11 -10.56
N GLY A 173 -12.43 12.90 -10.25
CA GLY A 173 -12.90 11.93 -11.23
C GLY A 173 -14.34 12.17 -11.72
N ARG A 174 -15.04 13.20 -11.18
CA ARG A 174 -16.43 13.54 -11.51
C ARG A 174 -16.54 14.79 -12.33
#